data_07d597c285c933bac6f461f952441521
#
_entry.id   07d597c285c933bac6f461f952441521
#
_cell.length_a   1.000
_cell.length_b   1.000
_cell.length_c   1.000
_cell.angle_alpha   90.00
_cell.angle_beta   90.00
_cell.angle_gamma   90.00
#
_symmetry.space_group_name_H-M   'P 1'
#
loop_
_entity.id
_entity.type
_entity.pdbx_description
1 polymer ?
#
loop_
_entity_poly.entity_id
_entity_poly.type
_entity_poly.pdbx_seq_one_letter_code
_entity_poly.pdbx_strand_id
1 'polypeptide(L)'
;ILLRKKGKGTFVCEQKVNQKDMMSFTEMINQSGRKLDTKVIEFEVIDTPDDMQDIFILDKLYKITRKRIVDGESIALETVYIPVDYCGSINKEMLSGSLYKILEGFGYTITHSNSSIIAVNVNDEIRGLLECEKDTPILKTINKTFTSSDKLLFLEEAYYKSDKFTLQVNISRKEGELLWI
;
A
#
# COMPACT_ATOMS: atom_id res chain seq x y z
N ILE A 1 3.23 19.20 14.00
CA ILE A 1 2.03 19.85 14.57
C ILE A 1 2.22 19.98 16.08
N LEU A 2 1.92 21.16 16.65
CA LEU A 2 1.96 21.38 18.09
C LEU A 2 0.55 21.11 18.67
N LEU A 3 0.44 20.16 19.59
CA LEU A 3 -0.78 19.90 20.35
C LEU A 3 -0.64 20.48 21.79
N ARG A 4 -1.48 21.45 22.13
CA ARG A 4 -1.53 22.01 23.48
C ARG A 4 -2.59 21.29 24.30
N LYS A 5 -2.19 20.62 25.38
CA LYS A 5 -3.13 20.06 26.38
C LYS A 5 -3.13 20.92 27.63
N LYS A 6 -4.30 21.45 28.00
CA LYS A 6 -4.50 22.29 29.21
C LYS A 6 -3.97 21.55 30.45
N GLY A 7 -3.03 22.15 31.17
CA GLY A 7 -2.40 21.55 32.37
C GLY A 7 -1.30 20.52 32.10
N LYS A 8 -1.02 20.15 30.83
CA LYS A 8 0.01 19.14 30.49
C LYS A 8 1.12 19.65 29.57
N GLY A 9 1.00 20.90 29.07
CA GLY A 9 2.03 21.51 28.22
C GLY A 9 1.71 21.43 26.71
N THR A 10 2.71 21.79 25.91
CA THR A 10 2.66 21.73 24.45
C THR A 10 3.53 20.58 23.98
N PHE A 11 2.96 19.69 23.20
CA PHE A 11 3.64 18.51 22.65
C PHE A 11 3.83 18.66 21.15
N VAL A 12 4.97 18.21 20.65
CA VAL A 12 5.20 18.04 19.23
C VAL A 12 4.55 16.72 18.84
N CYS A 13 3.49 16.77 18.03
CA CYS A 13 2.90 15.57 17.46
C CYS A 13 3.60 15.27 16.14
N GLU A 14 4.10 14.07 16.00
CA GLU A 14 4.57 13.58 14.72
C GLU A 14 3.44 13.62 13.70
N GLN A 15 3.76 14.07 12.50
CA GLN A 15 2.77 14.13 11.44
C GLN A 15 2.67 12.73 10.82
N LYS A 16 1.49 12.10 10.96
CA LYS A 16 1.22 10.84 10.29
C LYS A 16 1.14 11.05 8.78
N VAL A 17 1.48 10.02 8.04
CA VAL A 17 1.20 9.93 6.61
C VAL A 17 -0.31 9.71 6.44
N ASN A 18 -0.98 10.55 5.66
CA ASN A 18 -2.43 10.48 5.45
C ASN A 18 -2.72 10.12 4.00
N GLN A 19 -3.37 8.98 3.78
CA GLN A 19 -3.91 8.60 2.49
C GLN A 19 -5.40 8.98 2.44
N LYS A 20 -5.78 9.78 1.45
CA LYS A 20 -7.17 10.25 1.26
C LYS A 20 -7.78 9.81 -0.05
N ASP A 21 -6.95 9.70 -1.08
CA ASP A 21 -7.34 9.41 -2.44
C ASP A 21 -6.54 8.24 -3.00
N MET A 22 -6.96 7.74 -4.15
CA MET A 22 -6.21 6.74 -4.88
C MET A 22 -4.98 7.36 -5.51
N MET A 23 -3.86 7.22 -4.85
CA MET A 23 -2.55 7.62 -5.34
C MET A 23 -1.50 6.61 -4.87
N SER A 24 -0.38 6.54 -5.58
CA SER A 24 0.72 5.70 -5.12
C SER A 24 1.29 6.22 -3.80
N PHE A 25 1.83 5.32 -2.98
CA PHE A 25 2.52 5.72 -1.75
C PHE A 25 3.62 6.76 -2.00
N THR A 26 4.33 6.62 -3.13
CA THR A 26 5.36 7.57 -3.55
C THR A 26 4.81 8.98 -3.80
N GLU A 27 3.68 9.09 -4.51
CA GLU A 27 3.02 10.38 -4.76
C GLU A 27 2.53 11.02 -3.46
N MET A 28 1.92 10.23 -2.60
CA MET A 28 1.44 10.68 -1.30
C MET A 28 2.56 11.28 -0.44
N ILE A 29 3.71 10.60 -0.37
CA ILE A 29 4.86 11.10 0.42
C ILE A 29 5.46 12.34 -0.23
N ASN A 30 5.62 12.37 -1.56
CA ASN A 30 6.13 13.53 -2.28
C ASN A 30 5.26 14.77 -2.08
N GLN A 31 3.92 14.62 -2.11
CA GLN A 31 2.98 15.72 -1.83
C GLN A 31 3.09 16.22 -0.39
N SER A 32 3.44 15.37 0.55
CA SER A 32 3.67 15.77 1.95
C SER A 32 4.99 16.52 2.18
N GLY A 33 5.85 16.61 1.16
CA GLY A 33 7.19 17.22 1.26
C GLY A 33 8.19 16.39 2.08
N ARG A 34 7.88 15.15 2.39
CA ARG A 34 8.73 14.24 3.15
C ARG A 34 9.62 13.42 2.22
N LYS A 35 10.74 12.94 2.75
CA LYS A 35 11.68 12.10 2.01
C LYS A 35 11.22 10.63 2.06
N LEU A 36 11.05 10.01 0.89
CA LEU A 36 10.78 8.59 0.75
C LEU A 36 12.03 7.86 0.29
N ASP A 37 12.39 6.81 1.01
CA ASP A 37 13.31 5.77 0.57
C ASP A 37 12.55 4.44 0.44
N THR A 38 12.87 3.64 -0.56
CA THR A 38 12.28 2.32 -0.79
C THR A 38 13.37 1.27 -0.85
N LYS A 39 13.29 0.28 0.05
CA LYS A 39 14.18 -0.88 0.02
C LYS A 39 13.43 -2.09 -0.52
N VAL A 40 13.89 -2.62 -1.65
CA VAL A 40 13.36 -3.86 -2.21
C VAL A 40 13.95 -5.03 -1.39
N ILE A 41 13.08 -5.70 -0.64
CA ILE A 41 13.44 -6.85 0.20
C ILE A 41 13.48 -8.12 -0.64
N GLU A 42 12.43 -8.33 -1.44
CA GLU A 42 12.25 -9.51 -2.28
C GLU A 42 11.79 -9.11 -3.68
N PHE A 43 12.30 -9.79 -4.69
CA PHE A 43 11.85 -9.68 -6.06
C PHE A 43 12.11 -10.99 -6.77
N GLU A 44 11.06 -11.70 -7.07
CA GLU A 44 11.13 -13.01 -7.70
C GLU A 44 9.93 -13.26 -8.64
N VAL A 45 10.09 -14.24 -9.53
CA VAL A 45 8.99 -14.80 -10.32
C VAL A 45 8.54 -16.08 -9.61
N ILE A 46 7.26 -16.17 -9.31
CA ILE A 46 6.65 -17.33 -8.68
C ILE A 46 5.54 -17.90 -9.58
N ASP A 47 5.24 -19.17 -9.43
CA ASP A 47 3.99 -19.73 -9.95
C ASP A 47 2.83 -19.16 -9.14
N THR A 48 1.69 -18.94 -9.80
CA THR A 48 0.50 -18.38 -9.13
C THR A 48 0.04 -19.33 -8.00
N PRO A 49 0.05 -18.88 -6.74
CA PRO A 49 -0.38 -19.69 -5.60
C PRO A 49 -1.83 -20.15 -5.74
N ASP A 50 -2.17 -21.31 -5.18
CA ASP A 50 -3.51 -21.92 -5.29
C ASP A 50 -4.61 -21.00 -4.79
N ASP A 51 -4.38 -20.27 -3.71
CA ASP A 51 -5.31 -19.29 -3.12
C ASP A 51 -5.45 -17.98 -3.93
N MET A 52 -4.62 -17.80 -4.96
CA MET A 52 -4.67 -16.67 -5.89
C MET A 52 -5.14 -17.04 -7.30
N GLN A 53 -5.38 -18.32 -7.59
CA GLN A 53 -5.82 -18.76 -8.93
C GLN A 53 -7.20 -18.21 -9.31
N ASP A 54 -8.08 -17.99 -8.34
CA ASP A 54 -9.38 -17.32 -8.57
C ASP A 54 -9.22 -15.80 -8.81
N ILE A 55 -8.07 -15.24 -8.47
CA ILE A 55 -7.77 -13.82 -8.65
C ILE A 55 -7.01 -13.57 -9.94
N PHE A 56 -6.02 -14.42 -10.23
CA PHE A 56 -5.17 -14.33 -11.42
C PHE A 56 -5.32 -15.59 -12.26
N ILE A 57 -5.74 -15.41 -13.53
CA ILE A 57 -5.86 -16.52 -14.50
C ILE A 57 -4.48 -16.91 -15.08
N LEU A 58 -3.45 -16.08 -14.84
CA LEU A 58 -2.10 -16.24 -15.41
C LEU A 58 -1.20 -17.07 -14.49
N ASP A 59 -0.34 -17.89 -15.10
CA ASP A 59 0.44 -18.92 -14.40
C ASP A 59 1.58 -18.37 -13.54
N LYS A 60 2.10 -17.16 -13.88
CA LYS A 60 3.28 -16.60 -13.23
C LYS A 60 3.09 -15.17 -12.78
N LEU A 61 3.55 -14.90 -11.57
CA LEU A 61 3.51 -13.58 -10.94
C LEU A 61 4.91 -13.11 -10.57
N TYR A 62 5.14 -11.81 -10.74
CA TYR A 62 6.18 -11.12 -9.95
C TYR A 62 5.66 -10.98 -8.53
N LYS A 63 6.43 -11.47 -7.55
CA LYS A 63 6.27 -11.18 -6.14
C LYS A 63 7.31 -10.16 -5.74
N ILE A 64 6.87 -9.00 -5.25
CA ILE A 64 7.71 -7.85 -4.96
C ILE A 64 7.43 -7.41 -3.54
N THR A 65 8.40 -7.58 -2.63
CA THR A 65 8.27 -7.09 -1.25
C THR A 65 9.15 -5.86 -1.06
N ARG A 66 8.55 -4.75 -0.62
CA ARG A 66 9.23 -3.46 -0.45
C ARG A 66 8.99 -2.90 0.94
N LYS A 67 10.06 -2.42 1.57
CA LYS A 67 10.01 -1.65 2.81
C LYS A 67 9.98 -0.16 2.46
N ARG A 68 8.98 0.55 3.00
CA ARG A 68 8.79 1.99 2.76
C ARG A 68 9.29 2.76 3.96
N ILE A 69 10.28 3.61 3.75
CA ILE A 69 11.01 4.36 4.77
C ILE A 69 10.76 5.84 4.52
N VAL A 70 10.19 6.54 5.49
CA VAL A 70 9.88 7.97 5.38
C VAL A 70 10.66 8.74 6.44
N ASP A 71 11.48 9.69 6.01
CA ASP A 71 12.38 10.46 6.87
C ASP A 71 13.31 9.59 7.74
N GLY A 72 13.73 8.44 7.19
CA GLY A 72 14.61 7.48 7.87
C GLY A 72 13.88 6.47 8.75
N GLU A 73 12.56 6.53 8.88
CA GLU A 73 11.76 5.62 9.68
C GLU A 73 10.95 4.64 8.81
N SER A 74 10.99 3.36 9.16
CA SER A 74 10.16 2.32 8.52
C SER A 74 8.68 2.57 8.83
N ILE A 75 7.87 2.81 7.80
CA ILE A 75 6.44 3.12 7.93
C ILE A 75 5.58 1.95 7.47
N ALA A 76 5.98 1.29 6.37
CA ALA A 76 5.21 0.20 5.78
C ALA A 76 6.08 -0.89 5.18
N LEU A 77 5.52 -2.08 5.14
CA LEU A 77 5.98 -3.22 4.37
C LEU A 77 4.85 -3.61 3.41
N GLU A 78 5.13 -3.61 2.11
CA GLU A 78 4.16 -3.98 1.09
C GLU A 78 4.67 -5.15 0.26
N THR A 79 3.79 -6.10 -0.05
CA THR A 79 4.03 -7.20 -0.98
C THR A 79 3.03 -7.10 -2.11
N VAL A 80 3.52 -7.04 -3.34
CA VAL A 80 2.73 -6.87 -4.55
C VAL A 80 2.88 -8.08 -5.45
N TYR A 81 1.76 -8.55 -5.99
CA TYR A 81 1.69 -9.63 -6.96
C TYR A 81 1.18 -9.09 -8.29
N ILE A 82 2.02 -9.17 -9.33
CA ILE A 82 1.73 -8.64 -10.67
C ILE A 82 1.95 -9.76 -11.68
N PRO A 83 1.00 -10.05 -12.60
CA PRO A 83 1.24 -10.97 -13.69
C PRO A 83 2.48 -10.58 -14.50
N VAL A 84 3.38 -11.55 -14.73
CA VAL A 84 4.64 -11.33 -15.46
C VAL A 84 4.38 -10.75 -16.85
N ASP A 85 3.33 -11.22 -17.53
CA ASP A 85 2.94 -10.80 -18.88
C ASP A 85 2.55 -9.32 -18.97
N TYR A 86 2.28 -8.65 -17.82
CA TYR A 86 1.87 -7.25 -17.83
C TYR A 86 3.04 -6.26 -17.84
N CYS A 87 4.20 -6.67 -17.38
CA CYS A 87 5.31 -5.76 -17.10
C CYS A 87 6.59 -6.03 -17.90
N GLY A 88 6.58 -6.98 -18.83
CA GLY A 88 7.81 -7.32 -19.57
C GLY A 88 9.01 -7.53 -18.63
N SER A 89 10.13 -6.90 -18.91
CA SER A 89 11.32 -6.99 -18.07
C SER A 89 11.39 -5.83 -17.09
N ILE A 90 10.92 -6.02 -15.86
CA ILE A 90 11.21 -5.11 -14.74
C ILE A 90 12.47 -5.58 -14.01
N ASN A 91 13.17 -4.64 -13.39
CA ASN A 91 14.36 -4.92 -12.60
C ASN A 91 14.28 -4.29 -11.20
N LYS A 92 15.18 -4.71 -10.33
CA LYS A 92 15.18 -4.27 -8.93
C LYS A 92 15.40 -2.76 -8.77
N GLU A 93 16.12 -2.12 -9.67
CA GLU A 93 16.37 -0.67 -9.64
C GLU A 93 15.08 0.11 -9.89
N MET A 94 14.29 -0.29 -10.88
CA MET A 94 12.98 0.32 -11.17
C MET A 94 12.05 0.25 -9.96
N LEU A 95 12.08 -0.87 -9.21
CA LEU A 95 11.22 -1.12 -8.07
C LEU A 95 11.51 -0.25 -6.84
N SER A 96 12.61 0.49 -6.83
CA SER A 96 12.87 1.52 -5.81
C SER A 96 11.99 2.77 -6.00
N GLY A 97 11.38 2.94 -7.17
CA GLY A 97 10.49 4.04 -7.52
C GLY A 97 8.99 3.77 -7.27
N SER A 98 8.16 4.54 -7.97
CA SER A 98 6.70 4.38 -7.96
C SER A 98 6.29 3.21 -8.84
N LEU A 99 5.59 2.22 -8.25
CA LEU A 99 5.03 1.10 -9.02
C LEU A 99 3.98 1.58 -10.04
N TYR A 100 3.18 2.58 -9.68
CA TYR A 100 2.19 3.16 -10.59
C TYR A 100 2.86 3.72 -11.86
N LYS A 101 3.96 4.48 -11.70
CA LYS A 101 4.72 5.01 -12.84
C LYS A 101 5.35 3.92 -13.70
N ILE A 102 5.78 2.81 -13.10
CA ILE A 102 6.27 1.65 -13.86
C ILE A 102 5.14 1.09 -14.72
N LEU A 103 3.97 0.83 -14.14
CA LEU A 103 2.81 0.29 -14.87
C LEU A 103 2.28 1.26 -15.93
N GLU A 104 2.25 2.55 -15.64
CA GLU A 104 1.93 3.60 -16.61
C GLU A 104 2.93 3.60 -17.78
N GLY A 105 4.21 3.38 -17.52
CA GLY A 105 5.25 3.22 -18.55
C GLY A 105 5.03 2.03 -19.47
N PHE A 106 4.34 0.98 -18.99
CA PHE A 106 3.87 -0.16 -19.80
C PHE A 106 2.51 0.08 -20.48
N GLY A 107 1.96 1.29 -20.36
CA GLY A 107 0.72 1.69 -21.05
C GLY A 107 -0.57 1.42 -20.26
N TYR A 108 -0.48 1.07 -18.97
CA TYR A 108 -1.66 0.88 -18.14
C TYR A 108 -2.13 2.21 -17.53
N THR A 109 -3.43 2.46 -17.56
CA THR A 109 -4.06 3.56 -16.82
C THR A 109 -4.74 3.00 -15.58
N ILE A 110 -4.20 3.32 -14.41
CA ILE A 110 -4.73 2.91 -13.11
C ILE A 110 -5.90 3.82 -12.74
N THR A 111 -7.06 3.26 -12.39
CA THR A 111 -8.29 4.06 -12.17
C THR A 111 -8.94 3.84 -10.82
N HIS A 112 -8.98 2.63 -10.30
CA HIS A 112 -9.63 2.34 -9.04
C HIS A 112 -9.01 1.13 -8.33
N SER A 113 -9.30 1.00 -7.05
CA SER A 113 -8.88 -0.13 -6.22
C SER A 113 -10.02 -0.54 -5.29
N ASN A 114 -10.17 -1.85 -5.11
CA ASN A 114 -11.00 -2.42 -4.08
C ASN A 114 -10.12 -2.80 -2.89
N SER A 115 -10.38 -2.19 -1.74
CA SER A 115 -9.53 -2.29 -0.57
C SER A 115 -10.26 -2.90 0.62
N SER A 116 -9.62 -3.85 1.29
CA SER A 116 -9.99 -4.32 2.62
C SER A 116 -8.96 -3.84 3.64
N ILE A 117 -9.42 -3.36 4.79
CA ILE A 117 -8.56 -2.80 5.83
C ILE A 117 -8.88 -3.49 7.14
N ILE A 118 -7.87 -4.08 7.76
CA ILE A 118 -8.00 -4.80 9.02
C ILE A 118 -6.88 -4.44 9.99
N ALA A 119 -7.19 -4.43 11.28
CA ALA A 119 -6.17 -4.34 12.33
C ALA A 119 -5.66 -5.75 12.63
N VAL A 120 -4.34 -5.91 12.69
CA VAL A 120 -3.71 -7.22 12.88
C VAL A 120 -2.58 -7.16 13.91
N ASN A 121 -2.31 -8.30 14.53
CA ASN A 121 -1.03 -8.57 15.17
C ASN A 121 -0.13 -9.24 14.12
N VAL A 122 1.11 -8.80 14.04
CA VAL A 122 2.08 -9.35 13.09
C VAL A 122 3.05 -10.30 13.78
N ASN A 123 3.59 -11.25 13.02
CA ASN A 123 4.64 -12.16 13.48
C ASN A 123 5.98 -11.42 13.65
N ASP A 124 6.97 -12.13 14.18
CA ASP A 124 8.29 -11.57 14.49
C ASP A 124 9.06 -11.14 13.25
N GLU A 125 8.85 -11.81 12.12
CA GLU A 125 9.47 -11.46 10.83
C GLU A 125 8.99 -10.09 10.33
N ILE A 126 7.68 -9.90 10.20
CA ILE A 126 7.08 -8.62 9.76
C ILE A 126 7.45 -7.52 10.75
N ARG A 127 7.45 -7.82 12.05
CA ARG A 127 7.84 -6.89 13.10
C ARG A 127 9.29 -6.44 12.95
N GLY A 128 10.20 -7.37 12.69
CA GLY A 128 11.61 -7.08 12.44
C GLY A 128 11.82 -6.24 11.19
N LEU A 129 11.10 -6.54 10.11
CA LEU A 129 11.17 -5.75 8.88
C LEU A 129 10.60 -4.34 9.05
N LEU A 130 9.51 -4.18 9.80
CA LEU A 130 8.91 -2.88 10.12
C LEU A 130 9.68 -2.11 11.20
N GLU A 131 10.61 -2.77 11.92
CA GLU A 131 11.32 -2.16 13.05
C GLU A 131 10.35 -1.56 14.08
N CYS A 132 9.38 -2.37 14.53
CA CYS A 132 8.36 -1.92 15.45
C CYS A 132 8.32 -2.77 16.73
N GLU A 133 7.82 -2.18 17.83
CA GLU A 133 7.64 -2.83 19.11
C GLU A 133 6.55 -3.91 19.05
N LYS A 134 6.59 -4.86 20.02
CA LYS A 134 5.67 -6.00 20.05
C LYS A 134 4.20 -5.60 20.04
N ASP A 135 3.88 -4.53 20.74
CA ASP A 135 2.50 -4.05 20.94
C ASP A 135 2.13 -2.90 19.98
N THR A 136 2.94 -2.66 18.93
CA THR A 136 2.61 -1.65 17.92
C THR A 136 1.39 -2.09 17.14
N PRO A 137 0.29 -1.33 17.15
CA PRO A 137 -0.88 -1.64 16.34
C PRO A 137 -0.56 -1.51 14.85
N ILE A 138 -0.92 -2.52 14.06
CA ILE A 138 -0.66 -2.57 12.62
C ILE A 138 -1.97 -2.57 11.86
N LEU A 139 -2.07 -1.73 10.82
CA LEU A 139 -3.11 -1.81 9.81
C LEU A 139 -2.60 -2.67 8.66
N LYS A 140 -3.32 -3.73 8.34
CA LYS A 140 -3.13 -4.50 7.10
C LYS A 140 -4.15 -4.01 6.08
N THR A 141 -3.69 -3.70 4.87
CA THR A 141 -4.54 -3.47 3.72
C THR A 141 -4.33 -4.57 2.68
N ILE A 142 -5.41 -4.93 2.00
CA ILE A 142 -5.40 -5.83 0.84
C ILE A 142 -6.09 -5.07 -0.28
N ASN A 143 -5.33 -4.73 -1.32
CA ASN A 143 -5.77 -3.85 -2.40
C ASN A 143 -5.75 -4.62 -3.73
N LYS A 144 -6.89 -4.70 -4.41
CA LYS A 144 -7.00 -5.15 -5.80
C LYS A 144 -7.09 -3.90 -6.68
N THR A 145 -6.09 -3.65 -7.52
CA THR A 145 -5.98 -2.43 -8.34
C THR A 145 -6.26 -2.72 -9.79
N PHE A 146 -7.07 -1.85 -10.43
CA PHE A 146 -7.65 -2.07 -11.74
C PHE A 146 -7.39 -0.92 -12.71
N THR A 147 -7.49 -1.25 -14.01
CA THR A 147 -7.54 -0.28 -15.11
C THR A 147 -8.96 0.25 -15.32
N SER A 148 -9.10 1.22 -16.24
CA SER A 148 -10.40 1.74 -16.70
C SER A 148 -11.28 0.70 -17.40
N SER A 149 -10.71 -0.40 -17.88
CA SER A 149 -11.45 -1.53 -18.47
C SER A 149 -11.72 -2.66 -17.49
N ASP A 150 -11.64 -2.38 -16.17
CA ASP A 150 -11.80 -3.36 -15.09
C ASP A 150 -10.81 -4.53 -15.13
N LYS A 151 -9.68 -4.38 -15.84
CA LYS A 151 -8.61 -5.36 -15.81
C LYS A 151 -7.85 -5.25 -14.50
N LEU A 152 -7.79 -6.35 -13.72
CA LEU A 152 -6.96 -6.42 -12.53
C LEU A 152 -5.48 -6.33 -12.92
N LEU A 153 -4.77 -5.32 -12.40
CA LEU A 153 -3.36 -5.12 -12.64
C LEU A 153 -2.50 -5.82 -11.61
N PHE A 154 -2.83 -5.67 -10.34
CA PHE A 154 -2.08 -6.29 -9.26
C PHE A 154 -2.90 -6.41 -7.97
N LEU A 155 -2.47 -7.33 -7.13
CA LEU A 155 -2.86 -7.47 -5.74
C LEU A 155 -1.73 -6.94 -4.88
N GLU A 156 -2.05 -6.12 -3.89
CA GLU A 156 -1.11 -5.64 -2.88
C GLU A 156 -1.59 -6.03 -1.48
N GLU A 157 -0.69 -6.56 -0.67
CA GLU A 157 -0.83 -6.66 0.76
C GLU A 157 0.17 -5.71 1.43
N ALA A 158 -0.30 -4.81 2.27
CA ALA A 158 0.57 -3.88 2.95
C ALA A 158 0.28 -3.80 4.45
N TYR A 159 1.34 -3.68 5.23
CA TYR A 159 1.32 -3.53 6.68
C TYR A 159 1.86 -2.16 7.04
N TYR A 160 1.06 -1.35 7.75
CA TYR A 160 1.39 0.01 8.14
C TYR A 160 1.45 0.15 9.66
N LYS A 161 2.46 0.81 10.19
CA LYS A 161 2.48 1.24 11.59
C LYS A 161 1.40 2.29 11.80
N SER A 162 0.36 1.99 12.61
CA SER A 162 -0.82 2.86 12.75
C SER A 162 -0.55 4.15 13.53
N ASP A 163 0.55 4.22 14.26
CA ASP A 163 1.03 5.45 14.89
C ASP A 163 1.65 6.43 13.88
N LYS A 164 2.10 5.93 12.70
CA LYS A 164 2.75 6.70 11.63
C LYS A 164 1.90 6.89 10.39
N PHE A 165 0.88 6.07 10.21
CA PHE A 165 0.02 6.06 9.03
C PHE A 165 -1.46 6.18 9.40
N THR A 166 -2.21 6.92 8.61
CA THR A 166 -3.67 7.03 8.72
C THR A 166 -4.29 6.89 7.34
N LEU A 167 -5.27 6.01 7.21
CA LEU A 167 -6.13 5.94 6.03
C LEU A 167 -7.42 6.72 6.32
N GLN A 168 -7.69 7.71 5.49
CA GLN A 168 -8.91 8.51 5.58
C GLN A 168 -9.88 8.10 4.48
N VAL A 169 -11.04 7.57 4.86
CA VAL A 169 -12.05 7.07 3.92
C VAL A 169 -13.26 7.99 3.97
N ASN A 170 -13.71 8.44 2.80
CA ASN A 170 -14.96 9.17 2.65
C ASN A 170 -16.05 8.21 2.19
N ILE A 171 -17.06 8.01 3.04
CA ILE A 171 -18.19 7.15 2.74
C ILE A 171 -19.40 8.05 2.50
N SER A 172 -19.93 8.05 1.27
CA SER A 172 -21.18 8.73 0.94
C SER A 172 -22.31 7.71 0.79
N ARG A 173 -23.50 8.10 1.22
CA ARG A 173 -24.71 7.32 0.93
C ARG A 173 -24.99 7.45 -0.58
N LYS A 174 -25.11 6.33 -1.30
CA LYS A 174 -25.72 6.35 -2.62
C LYS A 174 -27.14 6.85 -2.44
N GLU A 175 -27.54 7.92 -3.11
CA GLU A 175 -28.94 8.30 -3.21
C GLU A 175 -29.67 7.14 -3.85
N GLY A 176 -30.51 6.48 -3.04
CA GLY A 176 -31.09 5.19 -3.40
C GLY A 176 -32.17 5.36 -4.43
N GLU A 177 -32.19 4.48 -5.41
CA GLU A 177 -33.45 3.98 -5.94
C GLU A 177 -34.26 3.43 -4.75
N LEU A 178 -35.33 4.15 -4.39
CA LEU A 178 -36.40 3.60 -3.55
C LEU A 178 -37.06 2.49 -4.36
N LEU A 179 -36.56 1.26 -4.19
CA LEU A 179 -37.35 0.09 -4.55
C LEU A 179 -38.57 0.06 -3.61
N TRP A 180 -39.67 0.59 -4.09
CA TRP A 180 -40.98 0.36 -3.50
C TRP A 180 -41.29 -1.14 -3.67
N ILE A 181 -41.27 -1.89 -2.58
CA ILE A 181 -41.86 -3.22 -2.48
C ILE A 181 -43.33 -3.05 -2.16
#